data_fd9213d93ab3dd87cde08b0066fada95
#
_entry.id   fd9213d93ab3dd87cde08b0066fada95
#
_cell.length_a   1.000
_cell.length_b   1.000
_cell.length_c   1.000
_cell.angle_alpha   90.00
_cell.angle_beta   90.00
_cell.angle_gamma   90.00
#
_symmetry.space_group_name_H-M   'P 1'
#
loop_
_entity.id
_entity.type
_entity.pdbx_description
1 polymer ?
#
loop_
_entity_poly.entity_id
_entity_poly.type
_entity_poly.pdbx_seq_one_letter_code
_entity_poly.pdbx_strand_id
1 'polypeptide(L)'
;KRPDGQGITLVNIGVGPSNAKTATDHIAVSRPHAWPMVGHCAGLRASQSLGDFCLAHAYLREDHVLDDDLPVWVPIPALAEIQIALERAVDQVTQLQGYDLKRVMRTGTVATIDNRNWELRDQSGPVQRLSQSRAIAVDMESATIAANGFRFRVPYGTLLCVSDKPLHGELK
;
A
#
# COMPACT_ATOMS: atom_id res chain seq x y z
N LYS A 1 -16.92 16.10 10.16
CA LYS A 1 -16.21 17.35 9.79
C LYS A 1 -16.43 18.38 10.88
N ARG A 2 -15.40 19.11 11.26
CA ARG A 2 -15.52 20.27 12.14
C ARG A 2 -16.19 21.43 11.39
N PRO A 3 -16.74 22.44 12.08
CA PRO A 3 -17.35 23.60 11.42
C PRO A 3 -16.39 24.36 10.50
N ASP A 4 -15.07 24.28 10.75
CA ASP A 4 -14.01 24.86 9.94
C ASP A 4 -13.66 24.05 8.67
N GLY A 5 -14.41 22.97 8.41
CA GLY A 5 -14.19 22.07 7.27
C GLY A 5 -13.07 21.07 7.46
N GLN A 6 -12.35 21.09 8.57
CA GLN A 6 -11.29 20.13 8.87
C GLN A 6 -11.85 18.80 9.39
N GLY A 7 -11.09 17.75 9.21
CA GLY A 7 -11.43 16.43 9.73
C GLY A 7 -10.86 15.29 8.90
N ILE A 8 -11.14 14.09 9.35
CA ILE A 8 -10.77 12.86 8.66
C ILE A 8 -12.07 12.23 8.12
N THR A 9 -12.02 11.78 6.86
CA THR A 9 -13.07 10.96 6.26
C THR A 9 -12.50 9.57 6.03
N LEU A 10 -13.15 8.55 6.54
CA LEU A 10 -12.85 7.16 6.25
C LEU A 10 -13.73 6.69 5.10
N VAL A 11 -13.11 6.10 4.09
CA VAL A 11 -13.79 5.57 2.91
C VAL A 11 -13.43 4.10 2.77
N ASN A 12 -14.43 3.23 2.84
CA ASN A 12 -14.26 1.84 2.48
C ASN A 12 -14.39 1.72 0.96
N ILE A 13 -13.29 1.38 0.30
CA ILE A 13 -13.22 1.27 -1.17
C ILE A 13 -13.52 -0.15 -1.67
N GLY A 14 -13.79 -1.10 -0.76
CA GLY A 14 -13.90 -2.51 -1.13
C GLY A 14 -12.55 -3.13 -1.46
N VAL A 15 -12.53 -4.10 -2.37
CA VAL A 15 -11.34 -4.85 -2.76
C VAL A 15 -11.08 -4.69 -4.26
N GLY A 16 -9.83 -4.52 -4.61
CA GLY A 16 -9.31 -4.54 -5.97
C GLY A 16 -8.99 -3.17 -6.58
N PRO A 17 -8.08 -3.16 -7.54
CA PRO A 17 -7.54 -1.94 -8.11
C PRO A 17 -8.58 -1.12 -8.88
N SER A 18 -9.55 -1.76 -9.54
CA SER A 18 -10.65 -1.05 -10.21
C SER A 18 -11.51 -0.25 -9.24
N ASN A 19 -11.80 -0.81 -8.05
CA ASN A 19 -12.51 -0.09 -7.00
C ASN A 19 -11.67 1.06 -6.45
N ALA A 20 -10.39 0.82 -6.21
CA ALA A 20 -9.44 1.83 -5.76
C ALA A 20 -9.35 3.01 -6.76
N LYS A 21 -9.26 2.71 -8.06
CA LYS A 21 -9.28 3.74 -9.11
C LYS A 21 -10.57 4.54 -9.07
N THR A 22 -11.71 3.88 -9.14
CA THR A 22 -13.03 4.54 -9.16
C THR A 22 -13.24 5.42 -7.93
N ALA A 23 -12.93 4.90 -6.73
CA ALA A 23 -13.09 5.67 -5.49
C ALA A 23 -12.17 6.91 -5.47
N THR A 24 -10.91 6.77 -5.83
CA THR A 24 -9.95 7.89 -5.81
C THR A 24 -10.23 8.91 -6.92
N ASP A 25 -10.71 8.50 -8.10
CA ASP A 25 -11.18 9.43 -9.14
C ASP A 25 -12.31 10.34 -8.61
N HIS A 26 -13.27 9.78 -7.85
CA HIS A 26 -14.35 10.56 -7.25
C HIS A 26 -13.90 11.42 -6.05
N ILE A 27 -13.06 10.87 -5.18
CA ILE A 27 -12.55 11.58 -3.99
C ILE A 27 -11.68 12.77 -4.39
N ALA A 28 -10.94 12.69 -5.49
CA ALA A 28 -10.10 13.76 -6.00
C ALA A 28 -10.87 15.07 -6.24
N VAL A 29 -12.14 15.00 -6.60
CA VAL A 29 -13.03 16.18 -6.80
C VAL A 29 -13.14 17.01 -5.52
N SER A 30 -13.09 16.38 -4.35
CA SER A 30 -13.16 17.07 -3.06
C SER A 30 -11.83 17.72 -2.63
N ARG A 31 -10.77 17.55 -3.40
CA ARG A 31 -9.41 18.08 -3.15
C ARG A 31 -8.94 17.84 -1.72
N PRO A 32 -8.83 16.57 -1.27
CA PRO A 32 -8.35 16.28 0.08
C PRO A 32 -6.89 16.72 0.23
N HIS A 33 -6.47 17.08 1.44
CA HIS A 33 -5.09 17.47 1.73
C HIS A 33 -4.10 16.29 1.61
N ALA A 34 -4.57 15.08 1.88
CA ALA A 34 -3.85 13.82 1.70
C ALA A 34 -4.85 12.67 1.71
N TRP A 35 -4.47 11.55 1.15
CA TRP A 35 -5.22 10.29 1.27
C TRP A 35 -4.30 9.10 1.60
N PRO A 36 -3.98 8.90 2.86
CA PRO A 36 -3.28 7.70 3.25
C PRO A 36 -4.19 6.47 3.13
N MET A 37 -3.64 5.39 2.61
CA MET A 37 -4.28 4.09 2.60
C MET A 37 -3.87 3.30 3.85
N VAL A 38 -4.84 2.65 4.49
CA VAL A 38 -4.62 1.66 5.54
C VAL A 38 -5.33 0.37 5.15
N GLY A 39 -4.64 -0.76 5.22
CA GLY A 39 -5.22 -2.03 4.76
C GLY A 39 -4.42 -3.25 5.21
N HIS A 40 -4.66 -4.37 4.56
CA HIS A 40 -3.95 -5.62 4.77
C HIS A 40 -3.09 -5.98 3.57
N CYS A 41 -2.10 -6.84 3.78
CA CYS A 41 -1.25 -7.35 2.72
C CYS A 41 -0.79 -8.78 3.00
N ALA A 42 -0.40 -9.47 1.93
CA ALA A 42 0.39 -10.69 2.03
C ALA A 42 1.86 -10.32 2.25
N GLY A 43 2.46 -10.80 3.33
CA GLY A 43 3.89 -10.62 3.62
C GLY A 43 4.76 -11.57 2.78
N LEU A 44 5.81 -11.04 2.15
CA LEU A 44 6.66 -11.79 1.24
C LEU A 44 8.00 -12.24 1.87
N ARG A 45 8.32 -11.76 3.05
CA ARG A 45 9.59 -12.08 3.71
C ARG A 45 9.40 -13.08 4.85
N ALA A 46 10.26 -14.09 4.92
CA ALA A 46 10.25 -15.06 6.01
C ALA A 46 10.34 -14.41 7.40
N SER A 47 11.07 -13.29 7.50
CA SER A 47 11.29 -12.54 8.74
C SER A 47 10.13 -11.65 9.17
N GLN A 48 9.03 -11.57 8.39
CA GLN A 48 7.80 -10.89 8.80
C GLN A 48 6.93 -11.85 9.61
N SER A 49 6.16 -11.30 10.53
CA SER A 49 5.14 -12.02 11.29
C SER A 49 3.75 -11.49 10.95
N LEU A 50 2.72 -12.31 11.18
CA LEU A 50 1.34 -11.84 11.09
C LEU A 50 1.13 -10.72 12.10
N GLY A 51 0.52 -9.62 11.65
CA GLY A 51 0.35 -8.41 12.46
C GLY A 51 1.46 -7.38 12.32
N ASP A 52 2.59 -7.70 11.66
CA ASP A 52 3.62 -6.71 11.36
C ASP A 52 3.09 -5.64 10.41
N PHE A 53 3.64 -4.43 10.52
CA PHE A 53 3.31 -3.32 9.63
C PHE A 53 4.25 -3.28 8.42
N CYS A 54 3.70 -2.90 7.28
CA CYS A 54 4.43 -2.60 6.06
C CYS A 54 4.17 -1.15 5.65
N LEU A 55 5.22 -0.33 5.69
CA LEU A 55 5.18 1.05 5.23
C LEU A 55 5.73 1.09 3.79
N ALA A 56 4.88 1.46 2.83
CA ALA A 56 5.28 1.49 1.43
C ALA A 56 6.19 2.69 1.15
N HIS A 57 7.39 2.46 0.60
CA HIS A 57 8.28 3.52 0.12
C HIS A 57 8.41 3.55 -1.41
N ALA A 58 7.92 2.52 -2.07
CA ALA A 58 7.83 2.43 -3.52
C ALA A 58 6.68 1.47 -3.88
N TYR A 59 6.16 1.62 -5.07
CA TYR A 59 5.00 0.87 -5.54
C TYR A 59 5.32 0.15 -6.85
N LEU A 60 5.07 -1.15 -6.89
CA LEU A 60 5.11 -1.95 -8.11
C LEU A 60 3.68 -2.13 -8.63
N ARG A 61 3.43 -1.64 -9.84
CA ARG A 61 2.12 -1.64 -10.48
C ARG A 61 1.97 -2.88 -11.38
N GLU A 62 1.49 -3.98 -10.80
CA GLU A 62 1.10 -5.21 -11.51
C GLU A 62 -0.43 -5.31 -11.67
N ASP A 63 -1.14 -4.23 -11.38
CA ASP A 63 -2.60 -4.10 -11.43
C ASP A 63 -3.12 -3.62 -12.79
N HIS A 64 -2.30 -2.91 -13.55
CA HIS A 64 -2.53 -2.46 -14.93
C HIS A 64 -3.75 -1.55 -15.16
N VAL A 65 -4.52 -1.19 -14.13
CA VAL A 65 -5.77 -0.42 -14.28
C VAL A 65 -5.58 1.04 -14.66
N LEU A 66 -4.34 1.56 -14.53
CA LEU A 66 -4.00 2.95 -14.85
C LEU A 66 -2.97 3.07 -15.98
N ASP A 67 -2.65 2.01 -16.71
CA ASP A 67 -1.56 2.03 -17.68
C ASP A 67 -1.81 3.00 -18.82
N ASP A 68 -3.07 3.18 -19.25
CA ASP A 68 -3.46 4.16 -20.25
C ASP A 68 -3.41 5.61 -19.73
N ASP A 69 -3.72 5.81 -18.44
CA ASP A 69 -3.74 7.13 -17.80
C ASP A 69 -2.35 7.57 -17.33
N LEU A 70 -1.52 6.61 -16.90
CA LEU A 70 -0.19 6.82 -16.36
C LEU A 70 0.70 5.65 -16.75
N PRO A 71 1.61 5.82 -17.73
CA PRO A 71 2.47 4.74 -18.20
C PRO A 71 3.24 4.05 -17.08
N VAL A 72 3.45 2.72 -17.19
CA VAL A 72 4.10 1.91 -16.13
C VAL A 72 5.53 2.34 -15.81
N TRP A 73 6.23 2.95 -16.77
CA TRP A 73 7.60 3.46 -16.58
C TRP A 73 7.67 4.73 -15.72
N VAL A 74 6.54 5.40 -15.45
CA VAL A 74 6.52 6.57 -14.54
C VAL A 74 6.70 6.06 -13.11
N PRO A 75 7.77 6.49 -12.41
CA PRO A 75 8.00 6.08 -11.04
C PRO A 75 6.98 6.74 -10.10
N ILE A 76 6.48 5.97 -9.16
CA ILE A 76 5.58 6.46 -8.09
C ILE A 76 6.37 6.40 -6.77
N PRO A 77 7.05 7.47 -6.37
CA PRO A 77 7.82 7.50 -5.14
C PRO A 77 6.93 7.70 -3.93
N ALA A 78 7.39 7.22 -2.78
CA ALA A 78 6.78 7.65 -1.52
C ALA A 78 7.08 9.14 -1.24
N LEU A 79 6.19 9.77 -0.51
CA LEU A 79 6.34 11.16 -0.06
C LEU A 79 6.92 11.17 1.37
N ALA A 80 8.05 11.83 1.54
CA ALA A 80 8.81 11.79 2.80
C ALA A 80 7.98 12.25 4.01
N GLU A 81 7.21 13.32 3.86
CA GLU A 81 6.34 13.85 4.91
C GLU A 81 5.23 12.87 5.32
N ILE A 82 4.67 12.13 4.36
CA ILE A 82 3.64 11.12 4.65
C ILE A 82 4.29 9.88 5.29
N GLN A 83 5.47 9.48 4.83
CA GLN A 83 6.26 8.40 5.44
C GLN A 83 6.52 8.67 6.92
N ILE A 84 7.03 9.85 7.24
CA ILE A 84 7.32 10.26 8.62
C ILE A 84 6.03 10.30 9.46
N ALA A 85 4.93 10.80 8.89
CA ALA A 85 3.65 10.88 9.61
C ALA A 85 3.10 9.49 9.93
N LEU A 86 3.17 8.53 8.98
CA LEU A 86 2.72 7.16 9.18
C LEU A 86 3.62 6.40 10.17
N GLU A 87 4.94 6.57 10.10
CA GLU A 87 5.87 5.98 11.07
C GLU A 87 5.59 6.48 12.49
N ARG A 88 5.40 7.79 12.66
CA ARG A 88 5.03 8.38 13.96
C ARG A 88 3.68 7.89 14.47
N ALA A 89 2.72 7.65 13.57
CA ALA A 89 1.42 7.11 13.97
C ALA A 89 1.56 5.69 14.53
N VAL A 90 2.39 4.84 13.90
CA VAL A 90 2.68 3.49 14.43
C VAL A 90 3.41 3.57 15.76
N ASP A 91 4.43 4.43 15.90
CA ASP A 91 5.11 4.69 17.18
C ASP A 91 4.11 5.07 18.28
N GLN A 92 3.24 6.03 18.02
CA GLN A 92 2.24 6.49 18.99
C GLN A 92 1.24 5.41 19.41
N VAL A 93 0.82 4.56 18.48
CA VAL A 93 -0.16 3.49 18.75
C VAL A 93 0.49 2.31 19.46
N THR A 94 1.68 1.92 19.04
CA THR A 94 2.38 0.73 19.58
C THR A 94 3.24 1.05 20.79
N GLN A 95 3.59 2.32 21.01
CA GLN A 95 4.57 2.80 22.00
C GLN A 95 5.98 2.20 21.78
N LEU A 96 6.27 1.76 20.53
CA LEU A 96 7.56 1.21 20.14
C LEU A 96 8.37 2.27 19.37
N GLN A 97 9.67 2.33 19.63
CA GLN A 97 10.58 3.30 19.00
C GLN A 97 11.87 2.64 18.54
N GLY A 98 12.56 3.33 17.63
CA GLY A 98 13.90 2.94 17.20
C GLY A 98 13.94 1.50 16.66
N TYR A 99 14.78 0.66 17.25
CA TYR A 99 14.98 -0.71 16.80
C TYR A 99 13.74 -1.60 17.02
N ASP A 100 13.03 -1.43 18.12
CA ASP A 100 11.85 -2.23 18.43
C ASP A 100 10.70 -1.93 17.46
N LEU A 101 10.52 -0.66 17.07
CA LEU A 101 9.59 -0.30 16.01
C LEU A 101 9.97 -0.96 14.67
N LYS A 102 11.26 -0.96 14.31
CA LYS A 102 11.75 -1.60 13.06
C LYS A 102 11.59 -3.11 13.03
N ARG A 103 11.47 -3.75 14.18
CA ARG A 103 11.18 -5.20 14.23
C ARG A 103 9.76 -5.54 13.79
N VAL A 104 8.80 -4.66 14.09
CA VAL A 104 7.37 -4.86 13.80
C VAL A 104 6.88 -4.03 12.60
N MET A 105 7.69 -3.10 12.11
CA MET A 105 7.37 -2.29 10.95
C MET A 105 8.50 -2.32 9.92
N ARG A 106 8.21 -2.83 8.73
CA ARG A 106 9.15 -2.88 7.62
C ARG A 106 8.80 -1.80 6.61
N THR A 107 9.82 -1.09 6.14
CA THR A 107 9.68 -0.15 5.02
C THR A 107 10.22 -0.80 3.76
N GLY A 108 9.46 -0.81 2.68
CA GLY A 108 9.87 -1.45 1.43
C GLY A 108 8.89 -1.25 0.29
N THR A 109 9.22 -1.87 -0.85
CA THR A 109 8.34 -1.86 -2.02
C THR A 109 7.11 -2.71 -1.76
N VAL A 110 5.94 -2.17 -2.07
CA VAL A 110 4.66 -2.91 -2.07
C VAL A 110 4.25 -3.12 -3.52
N ALA A 111 3.87 -4.35 -3.85
CA ALA A 111 3.33 -4.71 -5.16
C ALA A 111 1.81 -4.76 -5.10
N THR A 112 1.14 -4.11 -6.04
CA THR A 112 -0.31 -4.20 -6.20
C THR A 112 -0.63 -5.07 -7.42
N ILE A 113 -1.46 -6.08 -7.22
CA ILE A 113 -1.90 -7.03 -8.24
C ILE A 113 -3.42 -6.97 -8.40
N ASP A 114 -3.93 -7.42 -9.53
CA ASP A 114 -5.37 -7.49 -9.82
C ASP A 114 -5.97 -8.89 -9.58
N ASN A 115 -5.12 -9.92 -9.54
CA ASN A 115 -5.56 -11.31 -9.41
C ASN A 115 -5.37 -11.83 -7.97
N ARG A 116 -6.45 -11.85 -7.19
CA ARG A 116 -6.43 -12.37 -5.83
C ARG A 116 -5.96 -13.83 -5.74
N ASN A 117 -6.22 -14.62 -6.77
CA ASN A 117 -5.92 -16.06 -6.80
C ASN A 117 -4.57 -16.37 -7.47
N TRP A 118 -3.64 -15.40 -7.50
CA TRP A 118 -2.32 -15.58 -8.10
C TRP A 118 -1.55 -16.77 -7.52
N GLU A 119 -1.78 -17.08 -6.25
CA GLU A 119 -1.14 -18.15 -5.50
C GLU A 119 -1.58 -19.55 -5.96
N LEU A 120 -2.74 -19.66 -6.61
CA LEU A 120 -3.32 -20.92 -7.08
C LEU A 120 -2.83 -21.31 -8.48
N ARG A 121 -1.98 -20.50 -9.10
CA ARG A 121 -1.40 -20.73 -10.44
C ARG A 121 0.10 -20.98 -10.34
N ASP A 122 0.75 -21.12 -11.49
CA ASP A 122 2.22 -21.12 -11.54
C ASP A 122 2.75 -19.79 -10.99
N GLN A 123 3.47 -19.89 -9.88
CA GLN A 123 4.00 -18.75 -9.14
C GLN A 123 5.40 -18.33 -9.64
N SER A 124 6.03 -19.09 -10.52
CA SER A 124 7.44 -18.86 -10.93
C SER A 124 7.67 -17.45 -11.47
N GLY A 125 6.84 -17.00 -12.39
CA GLY A 125 6.90 -15.65 -12.97
C GLY A 125 6.60 -14.54 -11.95
N PRO A 126 5.44 -14.55 -11.26
CA PRO A 126 5.13 -13.58 -10.21
C PRO A 126 6.22 -13.51 -9.13
N VAL A 127 6.67 -14.64 -8.59
CA VAL A 127 7.70 -14.66 -7.54
C VAL A 127 9.02 -14.07 -8.03
N GLN A 128 9.39 -14.34 -9.29
CA GLN A 128 10.60 -13.75 -9.89
C GLN A 128 10.48 -12.21 -9.95
N ARG A 129 9.37 -11.67 -10.44
CA ARG A 129 9.16 -10.21 -10.51
C ARG A 129 9.15 -9.57 -9.13
N LEU A 130 8.44 -10.17 -8.17
CA LEU A 130 8.41 -9.71 -6.78
C LEU A 130 9.81 -9.73 -6.13
N SER A 131 10.62 -10.74 -6.44
CA SER A 131 12.01 -10.83 -5.98
C SER A 131 12.90 -9.76 -6.60
N GLN A 132 12.80 -9.54 -7.92
CA GLN A 132 13.57 -8.53 -8.65
C GLN A 132 13.24 -7.11 -8.20
N SER A 133 11.96 -6.83 -7.93
CA SER A 133 11.50 -5.52 -7.40
C SER A 133 11.78 -5.32 -5.92
N ARG A 134 12.32 -6.32 -5.23
CA ARG A 134 12.54 -6.31 -3.78
C ARG A 134 11.25 -6.08 -2.97
N ALA A 135 10.09 -6.43 -3.52
CA ALA A 135 8.82 -6.28 -2.83
C ALA A 135 8.83 -7.02 -1.49
N ILE A 136 8.28 -6.37 -0.46
CA ILE A 136 8.12 -6.93 0.90
C ILE A 136 6.69 -7.35 1.18
N ALA A 137 5.75 -6.85 0.40
CA ALA A 137 4.33 -7.14 0.55
C ALA A 137 3.61 -7.09 -0.80
N VAL A 138 2.48 -7.77 -0.86
CA VAL A 138 1.51 -7.71 -1.97
C VAL A 138 0.15 -7.31 -1.43
N ASP A 139 -0.49 -6.39 -2.12
CA ASP A 139 -1.88 -6.00 -1.90
C ASP A 139 -2.66 -5.91 -3.21
N MET A 140 -3.83 -5.31 -3.21
CA MET A 140 -4.65 -5.15 -4.41
C MET A 140 -5.03 -3.68 -4.70
N GLU A 141 -4.56 -2.71 -3.94
CA GLU A 141 -5.05 -1.32 -4.06
C GLU A 141 -3.97 -0.24 -3.97
N SER A 142 -2.90 -0.46 -3.22
CA SER A 142 -2.00 0.63 -2.79
C SER A 142 -1.31 1.35 -3.94
N ALA A 143 -0.82 0.64 -4.94
CA ALA A 143 -0.17 1.27 -6.08
C ALA A 143 -1.15 2.07 -6.93
N THR A 144 -2.40 1.61 -7.07
CA THR A 144 -3.45 2.35 -7.77
C THR A 144 -3.79 3.65 -7.04
N ILE A 145 -3.95 3.60 -5.71
CA ILE A 145 -4.21 4.79 -4.88
C ILE A 145 -3.05 5.78 -4.94
N ALA A 146 -1.82 5.28 -4.86
CA ALA A 146 -0.62 6.09 -4.96
C ALA A 146 -0.48 6.74 -6.35
N ALA A 147 -0.71 5.98 -7.42
CA ALA A 147 -0.66 6.46 -8.80
C ALA A 147 -1.72 7.54 -9.06
N ASN A 148 -2.94 7.38 -8.55
CA ASN A 148 -3.96 8.42 -8.63
C ASN A 148 -3.60 9.64 -7.78
N GLY A 149 -2.98 9.44 -6.60
CA GLY A 149 -2.44 10.55 -5.81
C GLY A 149 -1.41 11.36 -6.60
N PHE A 150 -0.49 10.67 -7.26
CA PHE A 150 0.48 11.28 -8.15
C PHE A 150 -0.19 12.07 -9.30
N ARG A 151 -1.16 11.46 -10.01
CA ARG A 151 -1.90 12.09 -11.11
C ARG A 151 -2.65 13.35 -10.67
N PHE A 152 -3.37 13.27 -9.56
CA PHE A 152 -4.21 14.36 -9.06
C PHE A 152 -3.47 15.34 -8.14
N ARG A 153 -2.17 15.12 -7.90
CA ARG A 153 -1.34 15.93 -7.01
C ARG A 153 -1.91 16.00 -5.58
N VAL A 154 -2.45 14.89 -5.12
CA VAL A 154 -2.89 14.71 -3.73
C VAL A 154 -1.82 13.91 -3.01
N PRO A 155 -1.25 14.39 -1.90
CA PRO A 155 -0.30 13.63 -1.09
C PRO A 155 -0.86 12.27 -0.68
N TYR A 156 -0.07 11.22 -0.85
CA TYR A 156 -0.48 9.83 -0.63
C TYR A 156 0.56 9.07 0.18
N GLY A 157 0.14 7.99 0.79
CA GLY A 157 1.01 7.02 1.46
C GLY A 157 0.23 5.79 1.85
N THR A 158 0.95 4.73 2.21
CA THR A 158 0.34 3.42 2.49
C THR A 158 0.98 2.77 3.70
N LEU A 159 0.12 2.37 4.63
CA LEU A 159 0.46 1.54 5.78
C LEU A 159 -0.41 0.29 5.76
N LEU A 160 0.22 -0.87 5.68
CA LEU A 160 -0.44 -2.16 5.62
C LEU A 160 -0.11 -3.01 6.84
N CYS A 161 -1.00 -3.93 7.17
CA CYS A 161 -0.78 -4.96 8.17
C CYS A 161 -0.68 -6.32 7.49
N VAL A 162 0.32 -7.12 7.85
CA VAL A 162 0.50 -8.47 7.31
C VAL A 162 -0.61 -9.37 7.85
N SER A 163 -1.49 -9.82 6.96
CA SER A 163 -2.61 -10.73 7.28
C SER A 163 -2.30 -12.18 6.99
N ASP A 164 -1.40 -12.44 6.05
CA ASP A 164 -1.04 -13.77 5.59
C ASP A 164 0.37 -13.78 4.98
N LYS A 165 0.94 -14.97 4.82
CA LYS A 165 2.27 -15.17 4.24
C LYS A 165 2.24 -16.37 3.29
N PRO A 166 1.68 -16.22 2.09
CA PRO A 166 1.40 -17.33 1.18
C PRO A 166 2.66 -18.10 0.76
N LEU A 167 3.80 -17.43 0.62
CA LEU A 167 5.07 -18.07 0.26
C LEU A 167 5.71 -18.85 1.42
N HIS A 168 5.17 -18.75 2.63
CA HIS A 168 5.71 -19.36 3.84
C HIS A 168 4.69 -20.25 4.57
N GLY A 169 3.55 -20.53 3.94
CA GLY A 169 2.53 -21.42 4.47
C GLY A 169 1.74 -20.86 5.66
N GLU A 170 1.83 -19.57 5.94
CA GLU A 170 1.10 -18.89 7.01
C GLU A 170 -0.11 -18.17 6.42
N LEU A 171 -1.29 -18.78 6.58
CA LEU A 171 -2.60 -18.21 6.24
C LEU A 171 -3.36 -17.90 7.54
N LYS A 172 -4.15 -16.85 7.52
CA LYS A 172 -5.01 -16.46 8.64
C LYS A 172 -6.49 -16.63 8.29
#